data_4fa97408b15d92fd515af8fd9e0b6c48
#
_entry.id   4fa97408b15d92fd515af8fd9e0b6c48
#
_cell.length_a   1.000
_cell.length_b   1.000
_cell.length_c   1.000
_cell.angle_alpha   90.00
_cell.angle_beta   90.00
_cell.angle_gamma   90.00
#
_symmetry.space_group_name_H-M   'P 1'
#
loop_
_entity.id
_entity.type
_entity.pdbx_description
1 polymer ?
#
loop_
_entity_poly.entity_id
_entity_poly.type
_entity_poly.pdbx_seq_one_letter_code
_entity_poly.pdbx_strand_id
1 'polypeptide(L)'
;MEDEYTELSNESAIALVRKIRTRNGVRLEIHAPEQDQRVYLDPLILESLAWQTPQTLADTLEDPPEATSMKEVEEAQVETDTEYTELANEFAYTLVRKVRIRGRSRLEIHSPRLNYRIYLDPPLLESLTWQTTATFSKFLEEPYGPRGTH
;
A
#
# COMPACT_ATOMS: atom_id res chain seq x y z
N MET A 1 -8.49 -6.59 -10.26
CA MET A 1 -7.19 -5.94 -9.99
C MET A 1 -6.05 -6.52 -10.84
N GLU A 2 -6.13 -7.74 -11.28
CA GLU A 2 -5.10 -8.26 -12.19
C GLU A 2 -5.36 -7.74 -13.60
N ASP A 3 -4.37 -7.05 -14.17
CA ASP A 3 -4.39 -6.40 -15.49
C ASP A 3 -5.41 -5.26 -15.66
N GLU A 4 -6.45 -5.22 -14.86
CA GLU A 4 -7.43 -4.14 -14.90
C GLU A 4 -7.30 -3.27 -13.68
N TYR A 5 -7.45 -1.96 -13.86
CA TYR A 5 -7.38 -1.02 -12.74
C TYR A 5 -8.56 -1.17 -11.79
N THR A 6 -8.26 -1.08 -10.51
CA THR A 6 -9.25 -0.91 -9.46
C THR A 6 -9.11 0.52 -8.97
N GLU A 7 -10.21 1.26 -8.97
CA GLU A 7 -10.19 2.66 -8.53
C GLU A 7 -10.36 2.77 -7.02
N LEU A 8 -9.51 3.58 -6.42
CA LEU A 8 -9.62 3.97 -5.02
C LEU A 8 -9.65 5.50 -4.98
N SER A 9 -10.79 6.05 -4.62
CA SER A 9 -10.98 7.50 -4.68
C SER A 9 -11.77 8.04 -3.50
N ASN A 10 -11.55 9.30 -3.21
CA ASN A 10 -12.36 10.09 -2.29
C ASN A 10 -12.45 11.51 -2.86
N GLU A 11 -12.95 12.46 -2.06
CA GLU A 11 -13.09 13.84 -2.52
C GLU A 11 -11.75 14.55 -2.75
N SER A 12 -10.65 13.99 -2.25
CA SER A 12 -9.33 14.62 -2.32
C SER A 12 -8.39 14.01 -3.35
N ALA A 13 -8.56 12.73 -3.68
CA ALA A 13 -7.58 12.01 -4.48
C ALA A 13 -8.18 10.84 -5.23
N ILE A 14 -7.52 10.44 -6.32
CA ILE A 14 -7.84 9.24 -7.09
C ILE A 14 -6.56 8.45 -7.27
N ALA A 15 -6.61 7.16 -6.95
CA ALA A 15 -5.54 6.23 -7.26
C ALA A 15 -6.12 5.03 -8.00
N LEU A 16 -5.40 4.56 -9.00
CA LEU A 16 -5.76 3.37 -9.76
C LEU A 16 -4.68 2.32 -9.50
N VAL A 17 -5.09 1.13 -9.12
CA VAL A 17 -4.14 0.07 -8.80
C VAL A 17 -4.43 -1.17 -9.62
N ARG A 18 -3.38 -1.89 -9.98
CA ARG A 18 -3.51 -3.19 -10.64
C ARG A 18 -2.24 -4.00 -10.46
N LYS A 19 -2.39 -5.33 -10.51
CA LYS A 19 -1.26 -6.24 -10.56
C LYS A 19 -0.82 -6.36 -12.01
N ILE A 20 0.47 -6.24 -12.25
CA ILE A 20 1.06 -6.46 -13.56
C ILE A 20 2.16 -7.52 -13.46
N ARG A 21 2.44 -8.16 -14.57
CA ARG A 21 3.52 -9.14 -14.67
C ARG A 21 4.61 -8.54 -15.55
N THR A 22 5.84 -8.54 -15.04
CA THR A 22 7.00 -8.05 -15.76
C THR A 22 7.99 -9.18 -15.94
N ARG A 23 9.04 -8.92 -16.73
CA ARG A 23 10.13 -9.87 -16.91
C ARG A 23 10.78 -10.25 -15.58
N ASN A 24 10.80 -9.32 -14.63
CA ASN A 24 11.44 -9.50 -13.33
C ASN A 24 10.45 -9.89 -12.23
N GLY A 25 9.25 -10.32 -12.58
CA GLY A 25 8.25 -10.76 -11.61
C GLY A 25 7.03 -9.86 -11.57
N VAL A 26 6.20 -10.07 -10.55
CA VAL A 26 4.96 -9.32 -10.40
C VAL A 26 5.21 -7.99 -9.72
N ARG A 27 4.37 -7.01 -10.03
CA ARG A 27 4.41 -5.68 -9.42
C ARG A 27 2.99 -5.20 -9.18
N LEU A 28 2.80 -4.38 -8.17
CA LEU A 28 1.58 -3.59 -8.03
C LEU A 28 1.85 -2.22 -8.64
N GLU A 29 1.08 -1.89 -9.66
CA GLU A 29 1.14 -0.55 -10.24
C GLU A 29 0.17 0.34 -9.49
N ILE A 30 0.64 1.50 -9.05
CA ILE A 30 -0.20 2.55 -8.49
C ILE A 30 -0.08 3.74 -9.43
N HIS A 31 -1.22 4.19 -9.95
CA HIS A 31 -1.27 5.33 -10.87
C HIS A 31 -2.11 6.44 -10.26
N ALA A 32 -1.54 7.63 -10.18
CA ALA A 32 -2.24 8.84 -9.75
C ALA A 32 -2.53 9.68 -10.99
N PRO A 33 -3.73 9.50 -11.61
CA PRO A 33 -4.01 10.13 -12.91
C PRO A 33 -4.04 11.65 -12.88
N GLU A 34 -4.46 12.23 -11.76
CA GLU A 34 -4.51 13.69 -11.64
C GLU A 34 -3.13 14.34 -11.59
N GLN A 35 -2.12 13.57 -11.21
CA GLN A 35 -0.74 14.06 -11.10
C GLN A 35 0.17 13.48 -12.15
N ASP A 36 -0.36 12.60 -13.00
CA ASP A 36 0.38 11.91 -14.06
C ASP A 36 1.63 11.22 -13.52
N GLN A 37 1.47 10.53 -12.39
CA GLN A 37 2.56 9.80 -11.73
C GLN A 37 2.21 8.33 -11.58
N ARG A 38 3.22 7.48 -11.63
CA ARG A 38 3.09 6.03 -11.44
C ARG A 38 4.23 5.49 -10.61
N VAL A 39 3.96 4.42 -9.89
CA VAL A 39 5.00 3.66 -9.20
C VAL A 39 4.67 2.16 -9.34
N TYR A 40 5.71 1.35 -9.36
CA TYR A 40 5.59 -0.10 -9.45
C TYR A 40 6.28 -0.69 -8.22
N LEU A 41 5.51 -1.40 -7.40
CA LEU A 41 5.99 -1.92 -6.13
C LEU A 41 6.08 -3.44 -6.20
N ASP A 42 7.25 -3.99 -5.86
CA ASP A 42 7.42 -5.43 -5.83
C ASP A 42 6.88 -6.01 -4.50
N PRO A 43 6.73 -7.35 -4.40
CA PRO A 43 6.17 -7.94 -3.19
C PRO A 43 6.94 -7.60 -1.91
N LEU A 44 8.26 -7.48 -1.96
CA LEU A 44 9.04 -7.15 -0.77
C LEU A 44 8.74 -5.74 -0.26
N ILE A 45 8.65 -4.78 -1.17
CA ILE A 45 8.27 -3.40 -0.80
C ILE A 45 6.85 -3.38 -0.23
N LEU A 46 5.91 -4.11 -0.86
CA LEU A 46 4.55 -4.19 -0.34
C LEU A 46 4.52 -4.77 1.07
N GLU A 47 5.30 -5.83 1.31
CA GLU A 47 5.39 -6.42 2.64
C GLU A 47 5.95 -5.41 3.63
N SER A 48 6.97 -4.62 3.22
CA SER A 48 7.54 -3.60 4.09
C SER A 48 6.53 -2.52 4.46
N LEU A 49 5.64 -2.17 3.54
CA LEU A 49 4.57 -1.23 3.85
C LEU A 49 3.60 -1.80 4.89
N ALA A 50 3.35 -3.10 4.85
CA ALA A 50 2.40 -3.73 5.76
C ALA A 50 2.83 -3.62 7.22
N TRP A 51 4.13 -3.54 7.53
CA TRP A 51 4.58 -3.41 8.91
C TRP A 51 4.80 -1.96 9.36
N GLN A 52 4.52 -0.98 8.51
CA GLN A 52 4.61 0.41 8.89
C GLN A 52 3.45 0.83 9.82
N THR A 53 3.67 1.89 10.55
CA THR A 53 2.63 2.54 11.35
C THR A 53 2.37 3.93 10.77
N PRO A 54 1.28 4.59 11.18
CA PRO A 54 1.07 5.98 10.75
C PRO A 54 2.28 6.87 11.04
N GLN A 55 2.95 6.64 12.18
CA GLN A 55 4.11 7.45 12.54
C GLN A 55 5.31 7.21 11.63
N THR A 56 5.63 5.93 11.34
CA THR A 56 6.78 5.63 10.48
C THR A 56 6.54 6.10 9.05
N LEU A 57 5.29 6.04 8.57
CA LEU A 57 4.95 6.59 7.26
C LEU A 57 5.14 8.10 7.23
N ALA A 58 4.63 8.80 8.24
CA ALA A 58 4.77 10.26 8.31
C ALA A 58 6.24 10.68 8.38
N ASP A 59 7.07 9.92 9.10
CA ASP A 59 8.48 10.26 9.27
C ASP A 59 9.31 9.97 8.02
N THR A 60 8.89 9.04 7.18
CA THR A 60 9.71 8.53 6.08
C THR A 60 9.31 9.07 4.72
N LEU A 61 8.00 9.23 4.48
CA LEU A 61 7.51 9.72 3.20
C LEU A 61 7.90 11.18 2.96
N GLU A 62 8.23 11.48 1.71
CA GLU A 62 8.41 12.86 1.28
C GLU A 62 7.03 13.46 1.02
N ASP A 63 6.79 14.64 1.56
CA ASP A 63 5.53 15.37 1.41
C ASP A 63 4.31 14.48 1.76
N PRO A 64 4.26 13.95 3.00
CA PRO A 64 3.19 13.01 3.37
C PRO A 64 1.83 13.71 3.43
N PRO A 65 0.74 12.96 3.20
CA PRO A 65 -0.60 13.51 3.37
C PRO A 65 -0.89 13.83 4.84
N GLU A 66 -1.99 14.54 5.08
CA GLU A 66 -2.36 14.93 6.42
C GLU A 66 -2.54 13.72 7.36
N ALA A 67 -2.23 13.91 8.63
CA ALA A 67 -2.24 12.84 9.62
C ALA A 67 -3.59 12.11 9.74
N THR A 68 -4.69 12.78 9.42
CA THR A 68 -6.02 12.17 9.51
C THR A 68 -6.19 10.97 8.59
N SER A 69 -5.47 10.96 7.46
CA SER A 69 -5.57 9.88 6.48
C SER A 69 -4.79 8.63 6.90
N MET A 70 -4.00 8.73 7.97
CA MET A 70 -3.16 7.63 8.46
C MET A 70 -3.58 7.11 9.83
N LYS A 71 -4.83 7.33 10.23
CA LYS A 71 -5.33 6.83 11.50
C LYS A 71 -5.47 5.31 11.47
N GLU A 72 -5.22 4.68 12.61
CA GLU A 72 -5.43 3.26 12.75
C GLU A 72 -6.89 2.89 12.54
N VAL A 73 -7.10 1.72 11.96
CA VAL A 73 -8.43 1.22 11.61
C VAL A 73 -8.70 -0.05 12.39
N GLU A 74 -9.88 -0.12 12.98
CA GLU A 74 -10.34 -1.34 13.64
C GLU A 74 -10.85 -2.32 12.58
N GLU A 75 -10.41 -3.56 12.65
CA GLU A 75 -10.74 -4.58 11.68
C GLU A 75 -12.25 -4.81 11.55
N ALA A 76 -13.00 -4.65 12.64
CA ALA A 76 -14.45 -4.81 12.64
C ALA A 76 -15.18 -3.77 11.76
N GLN A 77 -14.50 -2.67 11.39
CA GLN A 77 -15.07 -1.62 10.56
C GLN A 77 -14.81 -1.83 9.08
N VAL A 78 -14.10 -2.88 8.72
CA VAL A 78 -13.68 -3.12 7.34
C VAL A 78 -14.71 -3.93 6.60
N GLU A 79 -15.17 -3.41 5.46
CA GLU A 79 -16.04 -4.13 4.55
C GLU A 79 -15.23 -4.50 3.30
N THR A 80 -15.26 -5.77 2.92
CA THR A 80 -14.56 -6.24 1.74
C THR A 80 -15.29 -5.80 0.48
N ASP A 81 -14.57 -5.18 -0.46
CA ASP A 81 -15.13 -4.74 -1.73
C ASP A 81 -14.66 -5.61 -2.89
N THR A 82 -13.43 -6.10 -2.83
CA THR A 82 -12.91 -7.04 -3.84
C THR A 82 -12.23 -8.21 -3.15
N GLU A 83 -12.02 -9.29 -3.89
CA GLU A 83 -11.25 -10.42 -3.39
C GLU A 83 -9.76 -10.07 -3.34
N TYR A 84 -8.99 -10.83 -2.56
CA TYR A 84 -7.55 -10.66 -2.50
C TYR A 84 -6.90 -10.96 -3.84
N THR A 85 -5.91 -10.15 -4.19
CA THR A 85 -5.00 -10.39 -5.29
C THR A 85 -3.64 -10.70 -4.69
N GLU A 86 -3.06 -11.82 -5.07
CA GLU A 86 -1.76 -12.25 -4.57
C GLU A 86 -0.63 -11.53 -5.32
N LEU A 87 0.33 -11.01 -4.57
CA LEU A 87 1.59 -10.50 -5.12
C LEU A 87 2.70 -11.14 -4.33
N ALA A 88 3.40 -12.08 -4.96
CA ALA A 88 4.39 -12.90 -4.27
C ALA A 88 5.62 -13.13 -5.15
N ASN A 89 6.75 -13.33 -4.50
CA ASN A 89 7.99 -13.79 -5.12
C ASN A 89 8.71 -14.69 -4.12
N GLU A 90 9.97 -15.02 -4.39
CA GLU A 90 10.74 -15.89 -3.49
C GLU A 90 11.06 -15.24 -2.13
N PHE A 91 10.94 -13.90 -2.03
CA PHE A 91 11.30 -13.18 -0.82
C PHE A 91 10.10 -12.74 0.02
N ALA A 92 8.93 -12.59 -0.58
CA ALA A 92 7.78 -12.03 0.10
C ALA A 92 6.47 -12.58 -0.46
N TYR A 93 5.45 -12.59 0.41
CA TYR A 93 4.10 -13.02 0.04
C TYR A 93 3.12 -11.98 0.56
N THR A 94 2.41 -11.32 -0.35
CA THR A 94 1.47 -10.28 0.02
C THR A 94 0.12 -10.50 -0.66
N LEU A 95 -0.92 -10.05 0.02
CA LEU A 95 -2.28 -10.05 -0.47
C LEU A 95 -2.79 -8.62 -0.43
N VAL A 96 -3.39 -8.17 -1.53
CA VAL A 96 -3.97 -6.82 -1.59
C VAL A 96 -5.42 -6.91 -2.03
N ARG A 97 -6.23 -6.00 -1.54
CA ARG A 97 -7.63 -5.89 -1.98
C ARG A 97 -8.17 -4.50 -1.65
N LYS A 98 -9.22 -4.13 -2.37
CA LYS A 98 -9.96 -2.92 -2.04
C LYS A 98 -10.95 -3.25 -0.95
N VAL A 99 -11.02 -2.39 0.05
CA VAL A 99 -11.97 -2.50 1.14
C VAL A 99 -12.66 -1.15 1.33
N ARG A 100 -13.72 -1.14 2.12
CA ARG A 100 -14.37 0.09 2.54
C ARG A 100 -14.37 0.16 4.05
N ILE A 101 -14.05 1.32 4.56
CA ILE A 101 -14.05 1.59 5.99
C ILE A 101 -14.91 2.82 6.17
N ARG A 102 -16.06 2.64 6.82
CA ARG A 102 -17.06 3.71 6.98
C ARG A 102 -17.43 4.32 5.62
N GLY A 103 -17.61 3.46 4.60
CA GLY A 103 -17.99 3.88 3.27
C GLY A 103 -16.89 4.48 2.42
N ARG A 104 -15.65 4.53 2.93
CA ARG A 104 -14.51 5.11 2.21
C ARG A 104 -13.56 4.04 1.72
N SER A 105 -13.09 4.21 0.48
CA SER A 105 -12.18 3.25 -0.15
C SER A 105 -10.80 3.24 0.48
N ARG A 106 -10.26 2.05 0.71
CA ARG A 106 -8.89 1.85 1.18
C ARG A 106 -8.29 0.66 0.45
N LEU A 107 -6.98 0.68 0.29
CA LEU A 107 -6.25 -0.51 -0.16
C LEU A 107 -5.70 -1.23 1.05
N GLU A 108 -6.09 -2.47 1.23
CA GLU A 108 -5.54 -3.32 2.27
C GLU A 108 -4.31 -4.02 1.70
N ILE A 109 -3.19 -3.95 2.41
CA ILE A 109 -1.99 -4.73 2.13
C ILE A 109 -1.78 -5.63 3.34
N HIS A 110 -1.80 -6.93 3.10
CA HIS A 110 -1.69 -7.94 4.15
C HIS A 110 -0.49 -8.83 3.91
N SER A 111 0.34 -9.00 4.94
CA SER A 111 1.45 -9.94 4.94
C SER A 111 1.10 -11.10 5.88
N PRO A 112 0.55 -12.21 5.36
CA PRO A 112 0.16 -13.34 6.24
C PRO A 112 1.36 -13.95 6.96
N ARG A 113 2.49 -14.03 6.29
CA ARG A 113 3.71 -14.62 6.85
C ARG A 113 4.19 -13.89 8.10
N LEU A 114 4.11 -12.57 8.09
CA LEU A 114 4.55 -11.72 9.20
C LEU A 114 3.41 -11.27 10.11
N ASN A 115 2.18 -11.55 9.70
CA ASN A 115 0.97 -11.16 10.41
C ASN A 115 0.83 -9.64 10.57
N TYR A 116 1.12 -8.90 9.50
CA TYR A 116 0.93 -7.45 9.45
C TYR A 116 -0.11 -7.09 8.40
N ARG A 117 -0.75 -5.96 8.63
CA ARG A 117 -1.78 -5.44 7.74
C ARG A 117 -1.82 -3.93 7.83
N ILE A 118 -1.99 -3.25 6.68
CA ILE A 118 -2.14 -1.81 6.65
C ILE A 118 -3.28 -1.45 5.68
N TYR A 119 -3.92 -0.32 5.92
CA TYR A 119 -5.00 0.20 5.06
C TYR A 119 -4.58 1.58 4.57
N LEU A 120 -4.42 1.72 3.27
CA LEU A 120 -3.93 2.95 2.65
C LEU A 120 -5.07 3.66 1.94
N ASP A 121 -5.31 4.92 2.30
CA ASP A 121 -6.35 5.72 1.66
C ASP A 121 -5.86 6.32 0.33
N PRO A 122 -6.76 6.90 -0.49
CA PRO A 122 -6.35 7.44 -1.77
C PRO A 122 -5.26 8.50 -1.72
N PRO A 123 -5.28 9.49 -0.80
CA PRO A 123 -4.17 10.44 -0.72
C PRO A 123 -2.82 9.79 -0.42
N LEU A 124 -2.82 8.78 0.44
CA LEU A 124 -1.59 8.07 0.77
C LEU A 124 -1.08 7.27 -0.42
N LEU A 125 -1.99 6.58 -1.13
CA LEU A 125 -1.62 5.85 -2.35
C LEU A 125 -1.04 6.80 -3.40
N GLU A 126 -1.66 7.96 -3.55
CA GLU A 126 -1.19 8.99 -4.47
C GLU A 126 0.23 9.43 -4.09
N SER A 127 0.48 9.62 -2.79
CA SER A 127 1.79 10.03 -2.29
C SER A 127 2.90 9.03 -2.60
N LEU A 128 2.57 7.75 -2.67
CA LEU A 128 3.56 6.73 -3.00
C LEU A 128 4.09 6.88 -4.43
N THR A 129 3.31 7.47 -5.33
CA THR A 129 3.71 7.59 -6.74
C THR A 129 4.85 8.57 -6.97
N TRP A 130 5.11 9.49 -6.05
CA TRP A 130 6.22 10.43 -6.20
C TRP A 130 7.41 10.13 -5.28
N GLN A 131 7.35 9.04 -4.53
CA GLN A 131 8.48 8.65 -3.69
C GLN A 131 9.62 8.10 -4.52
N THR A 132 10.83 8.17 -3.99
CA THR A 132 12.02 7.67 -4.66
C THR A 132 12.39 6.27 -4.15
N THR A 133 13.30 5.62 -4.87
CA THR A 133 13.87 4.34 -4.43
C THR A 133 14.48 4.44 -3.04
N ALA A 134 15.10 5.59 -2.73
CA ALA A 134 15.69 5.80 -1.41
C ALA A 134 14.64 5.75 -0.30
N THR A 135 13.46 6.31 -0.54
CA THR A 135 12.36 6.27 0.43
C THR A 135 11.91 4.83 0.67
N PHE A 136 11.70 4.07 -0.40
CA PHE A 136 11.27 2.68 -0.26
C PHE A 136 12.31 1.81 0.42
N SER A 137 13.59 2.07 0.18
CA SER A 137 14.67 1.35 0.85
C SER A 137 14.65 1.56 2.36
N LYS A 138 14.27 2.74 2.81
CA LYS A 138 14.18 3.03 4.24
C LYS A 138 13.14 2.19 4.95
N PHE A 139 12.05 1.84 4.26
CA PHE A 139 11.03 0.98 4.87
C PHE A 139 11.55 -0.41 5.19
N LEU A 140 12.63 -0.84 4.54
CA LEU A 140 13.24 -2.16 4.77
C LEU A 140 14.31 -2.13 5.88
N GLU A 141 14.69 -0.94 6.36
CA GLU A 141 15.75 -0.78 7.36
C GLU A 141 15.23 -0.82 8.79
N GLU A 142 16.15 -1.12 9.72
CA GLU A 142 15.91 -0.90 11.14
C GLU A 142 15.84 0.62 11.39
N PRO A 143 14.93 1.12 12.26
CA PRO A 143 14.00 0.34 13.09
C PRO A 143 12.69 -0.04 12.38
N TYR A 144 12.60 0.10 11.09
CA TYR A 144 11.39 -0.10 10.32
C TYR A 144 11.08 -1.55 10.01
N GLY A 145 11.96 -2.49 10.35
CA GLY A 145 11.73 -3.90 10.12
C GLY A 145 10.57 -4.49 10.90
N PRO A 146 10.27 -5.78 10.70
CA PRO A 146 9.09 -6.39 11.33
C PRO A 146 9.09 -6.23 12.85
N ARG A 147 8.04 -5.61 13.37
CA ARG A 147 7.98 -5.23 14.78
C ARG A 147 7.90 -6.41 15.74
N GLY A 148 7.31 -7.50 15.30
CA GLY A 148 7.17 -8.69 16.12
C GLY A 148 8.47 -9.42 16.41
N THR A 149 9.58 -9.01 15.79
CA THR A 149 10.90 -9.63 15.96
C THR A 149 11.77 -8.95 17.00
N HIS A 150 11.32 -7.87 17.56
CA HIS A 150 12.10 -7.10 18.54
C HIS A 150 11.87 -7.51 19.95
#